data_ca6ba1d03e75a3a9df18962f7996a3d4
#
_entry.id   ca6ba1d03e75a3a9df18962f7996a3d4
#
_cell.length_a   1.000
_cell.length_b   1.000
_cell.length_c   1.000
_cell.angle_alpha   90.00
_cell.angle_beta   90.00
_cell.angle_gamma   90.00
#
_symmetry.space_group_name_H-M   'P 1'
#
loop_
_entity.id
_entity.type
_entity.pdbx_description
1 polymer ?
#
loop_
_entity_poly.entity_id
_entity_poly.type
_entity_poly.pdbx_seq_one_letter_code
_entity_poly.pdbx_strand_id
1 'polypeptide(L)'
;MTSGTRTTAPARRVAAVVLVPVIVLITALVGASPAQAVSYRYWTYWWGGHTGPTHSGWMFAPQGPASQSLGPVSVLGWRFATTHSAVGGAQPRTSSDFATLCPQAQPQADRSDVAVVVDVGTAVDWPPQEKPASPAPVVVCVDLPLHARAIDALNQAGFVLRANSNGLICGINGFPASECAPLVPDP
;
A
#
# COMPACT_ATOMS: atom_id res chain seq x y z
N MET A 1 -49.26 -65.90 -44.52
CA MET A 1 -48.20 -65.19 -45.25
C MET A 1 -48.43 -63.72 -44.99
N THR A 2 -47.69 -63.17 -44.01
CA THR A 2 -47.75 -61.76 -43.65
C THR A 2 -46.31 -61.27 -43.43
N SER A 3 -45.89 -60.43 -44.36
CA SER A 3 -44.59 -59.81 -44.39
C SER A 3 -44.51 -58.65 -43.39
N GLY A 4 -43.56 -58.74 -42.44
CA GLY A 4 -43.32 -57.67 -41.47
C GLY A 4 -42.23 -56.70 -41.95
N THR A 5 -42.59 -55.48 -42.13
CA THR A 5 -41.65 -54.39 -42.49
C THR A 5 -41.01 -53.83 -41.23
N ARG A 6 -39.68 -53.92 -41.11
CA ARG A 6 -38.90 -53.27 -40.04
C ARG A 6 -38.60 -51.82 -40.39
N THR A 7 -39.10 -50.90 -39.63
CA THR A 7 -38.80 -49.47 -39.74
C THR A 7 -37.52 -49.18 -38.96
N THR A 8 -36.48 -48.78 -39.63
CA THR A 8 -35.23 -48.29 -38.99
C THR A 8 -35.41 -46.81 -38.66
N ALA A 9 -35.35 -46.48 -37.39
CA ALA A 9 -35.37 -45.09 -36.89
C ALA A 9 -34.02 -44.40 -37.14
N PRO A 10 -34.01 -43.09 -37.44
CA PRO A 10 -32.78 -42.38 -37.79
C PRO A 10 -32.01 -41.92 -36.57
N ALA A 11 -30.80 -42.42 -36.42
CA ALA A 11 -29.85 -42.08 -35.37
C ALA A 11 -29.15 -40.69 -35.55
N ARG A 12 -29.80 -39.76 -36.27
CA ARG A 12 -29.12 -38.50 -36.69
C ARG A 12 -29.41 -37.26 -35.83
N ARG A 13 -30.33 -37.35 -34.84
CA ARG A 13 -30.80 -36.13 -34.11
C ARG A 13 -30.11 -35.89 -32.75
N VAL A 14 -29.34 -36.84 -32.24
CA VAL A 14 -28.74 -36.71 -30.89
C VAL A 14 -27.37 -36.00 -30.95
N ALA A 15 -26.64 -36.09 -32.06
CA ALA A 15 -25.33 -35.45 -32.17
C ALA A 15 -25.36 -33.92 -32.28
N ALA A 16 -26.44 -33.34 -32.82
CA ALA A 16 -26.52 -31.90 -33.00
C ALA A 16 -26.86 -31.12 -31.71
N VAL A 17 -27.53 -31.76 -30.73
CA VAL A 17 -27.98 -31.14 -29.50
C VAL A 17 -26.83 -30.98 -28.46
N VAL A 18 -25.81 -31.86 -28.52
CA VAL A 18 -24.69 -31.84 -27.59
C VAL A 18 -23.59 -30.85 -28.03
N LEU A 19 -23.43 -30.64 -29.35
CA LEU A 19 -22.39 -29.73 -29.88
C LEU A 19 -22.66 -28.25 -29.63
N VAL A 20 -23.91 -27.81 -29.62
CA VAL A 20 -24.28 -26.40 -29.43
C VAL A 20 -23.93 -25.90 -28.03
N PRO A 21 -24.25 -26.60 -26.91
CA PRO A 21 -23.89 -26.13 -25.57
C PRO A 21 -22.39 -26.16 -25.31
N VAL A 22 -21.62 -27.06 -25.93
CA VAL A 22 -20.16 -27.11 -25.79
C VAL A 22 -19.48 -25.93 -26.47
N ILE A 23 -19.95 -25.52 -27.65
CA ILE A 23 -19.42 -24.34 -28.35
C ILE A 23 -19.75 -23.05 -27.60
N VAL A 24 -20.96 -22.93 -27.02
CA VAL A 24 -21.34 -21.76 -26.20
C VAL A 24 -20.50 -21.68 -24.92
N LEU A 25 -20.17 -22.82 -24.30
CA LEU A 25 -19.33 -22.86 -23.10
C LEU A 25 -17.87 -22.46 -23.41
N ILE A 26 -17.32 -22.88 -24.52
CA ILE A 26 -15.96 -22.54 -24.96
C ILE A 26 -15.85 -21.06 -25.33
N THR A 27 -16.86 -20.47 -25.97
CA THR A 27 -16.86 -19.04 -26.30
C THR A 27 -17.00 -18.15 -25.07
N ALA A 28 -17.68 -18.60 -24.02
CA ALA A 28 -17.79 -17.86 -22.75
C ALA A 28 -16.44 -17.83 -21.98
N LEU A 29 -15.61 -18.85 -22.11
CA LEU A 29 -14.28 -18.89 -21.49
C LEU A 29 -13.24 -18.01 -22.20
N VAL A 30 -13.38 -17.77 -23.50
CA VAL A 30 -12.42 -16.96 -24.27
C VAL A 30 -12.68 -15.45 -24.10
N GLY A 31 -13.87 -15.06 -23.63
CA GLY A 31 -14.24 -13.66 -23.43
C GLY A 31 -13.94 -13.08 -22.03
N ALA A 32 -13.47 -13.88 -21.07
CA ALA A 32 -13.08 -13.40 -19.74
C ALA A 32 -11.70 -12.73 -19.84
N SER A 33 -11.67 -11.42 -20.06
CA SER A 33 -10.45 -10.67 -19.86
C SER A 33 -9.98 -10.88 -18.41
N PRO A 34 -8.69 -11.20 -18.17
CA PRO A 34 -8.18 -11.29 -16.81
C PRO A 34 -8.46 -9.96 -16.10
N ALA A 35 -9.08 -10.04 -14.93
CA ALA A 35 -9.22 -8.88 -14.07
C ALA A 35 -7.79 -8.41 -13.75
N GLN A 36 -7.40 -7.25 -14.27
CA GLN A 36 -6.11 -6.68 -13.93
C GLN A 36 -6.18 -6.25 -12.47
N ALA A 37 -5.31 -6.82 -11.65
CA ALA A 37 -5.10 -6.33 -10.31
C ALA A 37 -4.61 -4.87 -10.42
N VAL A 38 -5.19 -4.00 -9.62
CA VAL A 38 -4.83 -2.59 -9.55
C VAL A 38 -4.27 -2.28 -8.19
N SER A 39 -3.25 -1.44 -8.17
CA SER A 39 -2.58 -0.99 -6.97
C SER A 39 -2.74 0.49 -6.79
N TYR A 40 -2.52 0.96 -5.57
CA TYR A 40 -2.41 2.38 -5.27
C TYR A 40 -0.95 2.75 -5.05
N ARG A 41 -0.55 3.93 -5.50
CA ARG A 41 0.77 4.50 -5.23
C ARG A 41 0.62 5.73 -4.36
N TYR A 42 1.13 5.65 -3.09
CA TYR A 42 0.95 6.73 -2.13
C TYR A 42 1.94 6.65 -0.97
N TRP A 43 1.92 7.67 -0.09
CA TRP A 43 2.63 7.67 1.18
C TRP A 43 1.89 6.81 2.20
N THR A 44 2.44 5.65 2.51
CA THR A 44 1.99 4.78 3.61
C THR A 44 2.56 5.28 4.92
N TYR A 45 1.81 5.11 6.00
CA TYR A 45 2.21 5.56 7.33
C TYR A 45 2.40 4.36 8.27
N TRP A 46 3.50 4.37 9.01
CA TRP A 46 3.97 3.25 9.81
C TRP A 46 4.34 3.67 11.22
N TRP A 47 4.14 2.77 12.17
CA TRP A 47 4.65 2.87 13.53
C TRP A 47 5.83 1.93 13.71
N GLY A 48 6.93 2.44 14.34
CA GLY A 48 8.09 1.66 14.70
C GLY A 48 8.08 1.21 16.16
N GLY A 49 9.09 0.44 16.54
CA GLY A 49 9.28 0.00 17.92
C GLY A 49 8.37 -1.14 18.38
N HIS A 50 7.54 -1.69 17.50
CA HIS A 50 6.67 -2.81 17.83
C HIS A 50 7.42 -4.13 17.69
N THR A 51 7.57 -4.85 18.81
CA THR A 51 8.11 -6.21 18.85
C THR A 51 6.99 -7.20 19.13
N GLY A 52 6.69 -8.09 18.19
CA GLY A 52 5.71 -9.14 18.35
C GLY A 52 6.06 -10.34 17.47
N PRO A 53 5.46 -11.53 17.71
CA PRO A 53 5.80 -12.75 16.99
C PRO A 53 5.53 -12.69 15.47
N THR A 54 4.78 -11.68 15.01
CA THR A 54 4.41 -11.49 13.59
C THR A 54 4.89 -10.16 12.99
N HIS A 55 5.60 -9.30 13.75
CA HIS A 55 6.00 -7.96 13.31
C HIS A 55 7.47 -7.71 13.57
N SER A 56 8.23 -7.49 12.54
CA SER A 56 9.66 -7.11 12.59
C SER A 56 9.81 -5.59 12.69
N GLY A 57 9.32 -5.00 13.77
CA GLY A 57 9.62 -3.62 14.11
C GLY A 57 8.72 -2.54 13.49
N TRP A 58 8.27 -2.63 12.24
CA TRP A 58 7.31 -1.71 11.62
C TRP A 58 5.92 -2.31 11.58
N MET A 59 4.92 -1.54 11.98
CA MET A 59 3.49 -1.87 11.88
C MET A 59 2.79 -0.81 11.04
N PHE A 60 1.92 -1.24 10.11
CA PHE A 60 1.07 -0.31 9.38
C PHE A 60 0.15 0.41 10.36
N ALA A 61 0.14 1.74 10.32
CA ALA A 61 -0.58 2.54 11.30
C ALA A 61 -2.10 2.38 11.13
N PRO A 62 -2.83 2.01 12.19
CA PRO A 62 -4.29 1.82 12.11
C PRO A 62 -5.06 3.15 12.09
N GLN A 63 -4.38 4.27 12.37
CA GLN A 63 -4.95 5.62 12.37
C GLN A 63 -4.09 6.54 11.51
N GLY A 64 -4.73 7.54 10.89
CA GLY A 64 -4.01 8.58 10.17
C GLY A 64 -3.18 9.47 11.12
N PRO A 65 -2.10 10.11 10.61
CA PRO A 65 -1.16 10.86 11.45
C PRO A 65 -1.79 12.08 12.16
N ALA A 66 -2.88 12.64 11.62
CA ALA A 66 -3.62 13.72 12.28
C ALA A 66 -4.44 13.26 13.50
N SER A 67 -4.76 11.96 13.58
CA SER A 67 -5.54 11.38 14.68
C SER A 67 -4.68 10.70 15.74
N GLN A 68 -3.46 10.29 15.35
CA GLN A 68 -2.53 9.57 16.20
C GLN A 68 -1.92 10.48 17.26
N SER A 69 -2.19 10.21 18.54
CA SER A 69 -1.51 10.84 19.67
C SER A 69 -0.19 10.14 19.99
N LEU A 70 0.86 10.92 20.29
CA LEU A 70 2.19 10.41 20.59
C LEU A 70 2.35 10.05 22.07
N GLY A 71 3.10 8.99 22.34
CA GLY A 71 3.63 8.65 23.66
C GLY A 71 4.96 9.35 23.96
N PRO A 72 5.56 9.05 25.12
CA PRO A 72 6.85 9.66 25.51
C PRO A 72 7.98 9.37 24.51
N VAL A 73 8.01 8.19 23.92
CA VAL A 73 8.93 7.81 22.85
C VAL A 73 8.15 7.21 21.72
N SER A 74 8.40 7.66 20.50
CA SER A 74 7.68 7.20 19.31
C SER A 74 8.63 7.09 18.10
N VAL A 75 8.35 6.13 17.24
CA VAL A 75 9.01 6.02 15.93
C VAL A 75 7.93 6.02 14.85
N LEU A 76 8.03 6.97 13.96
CA LEU A 76 7.05 7.22 12.90
C LEU A 76 7.72 7.10 11.54
N GLY A 77 7.11 6.36 10.62
CA GLY A 77 7.64 6.15 9.28
C GLY A 77 6.63 6.51 8.20
N TRP A 78 7.07 7.27 7.22
CA TRP A 78 6.36 7.48 5.96
C TRP A 78 7.13 6.81 4.85
N ARG A 79 6.48 5.90 4.15
CA ARG A 79 7.07 5.19 3.01
C ARG A 79 6.24 5.43 1.76
N PHE A 80 6.86 5.97 0.71
CA PHE A 80 6.23 6.05 -0.60
C PHE A 80 6.33 4.69 -1.29
N ALA A 81 5.21 4.10 -1.63
CA ALA A 81 5.16 2.75 -2.20
C ALA A 81 3.95 2.52 -3.08
N THR A 82 4.09 1.60 -4.03
CA THR A 82 2.96 0.94 -4.70
C THR A 82 2.48 -0.21 -3.83
N THR A 83 1.19 -0.30 -3.58
CA THR A 83 0.60 -1.30 -2.68
C THR A 83 -0.64 -1.93 -3.27
N HIS A 84 -0.71 -3.27 -3.16
CA HIS A 84 -1.84 -4.10 -3.63
C HIS A 84 -2.92 -4.30 -2.57
N SER A 85 -2.74 -3.79 -1.35
CA SER A 85 -3.66 -4.05 -0.25
C SER A 85 -3.86 -2.84 0.66
N ALA A 86 -4.99 -2.86 1.40
CA ALA A 86 -5.31 -1.84 2.39
C ALA A 86 -4.42 -1.87 3.64
N VAL A 87 -3.57 -2.89 3.81
CA VAL A 87 -2.68 -3.07 4.97
C VAL A 87 -1.27 -2.53 4.74
N GLY A 88 -1.10 -1.65 3.79
CA GLY A 88 0.18 -1.06 3.43
C GLY A 88 1.00 -1.96 2.51
N GLY A 89 2.01 -1.42 1.91
CA GLY A 89 2.96 -2.12 1.03
C GLY A 89 4.28 -2.34 1.73
N ALA A 90 5.36 -1.91 1.07
CA ALA A 90 6.70 -1.99 1.63
C ALA A 90 6.86 -1.12 2.87
N GLN A 91 7.55 -1.64 3.87
CA GLN A 91 7.94 -0.93 5.09
C GLN A 91 9.07 0.07 4.81
N PRO A 92 9.28 1.09 5.67
CA PRO A 92 10.46 1.94 5.60
C PRO A 92 11.76 1.12 5.62
N ARG A 93 12.73 1.49 4.79
CA ARG A 93 14.00 0.78 4.59
C ARG A 93 15.07 1.13 5.64
N THR A 94 14.66 1.39 6.85
CA THR A 94 15.56 1.70 7.97
C THR A 94 15.13 0.97 9.22
N SER A 95 15.91 1.09 10.30
CA SER A 95 15.52 0.59 11.62
C SER A 95 14.18 1.20 12.05
N SER A 96 13.42 0.47 12.86
CA SER A 96 12.24 0.94 13.58
C SER A 96 12.53 1.17 15.07
N ASP A 97 13.78 1.01 15.49
CA ASP A 97 14.19 1.18 16.87
C ASP A 97 14.63 2.62 17.16
N PHE A 98 14.02 3.24 18.16
CA PHE A 98 14.27 4.64 18.50
C PHE A 98 15.73 4.91 18.87
N ALA A 99 16.36 4.07 19.70
CA ALA A 99 17.73 4.27 20.14
C ALA A 99 18.73 4.17 18.98
N THR A 100 18.43 3.30 18.01
CA THR A 100 19.22 3.18 16.77
C THR A 100 19.09 4.42 15.88
N LEU A 101 17.87 4.96 15.76
CA LEU A 101 17.59 6.11 14.90
C LEU A 101 18.03 7.44 15.51
N CYS A 102 17.86 7.58 16.83
CA CYS A 102 18.12 8.80 17.60
C CYS A 102 19.09 8.56 18.78
N PRO A 103 20.34 8.12 18.53
CA PRO A 103 21.25 7.70 19.58
C PRO A 103 21.70 8.84 20.51
N GLN A 104 21.48 10.10 20.13
CA GLN A 104 21.83 11.28 20.94
C GLN A 104 20.62 11.84 21.71
N ALA A 105 19.42 11.30 21.49
CA ALA A 105 18.22 11.77 22.18
C ALA A 105 18.31 11.46 23.70
N GLN A 106 17.77 12.38 24.49
CA GLN A 106 17.67 12.23 25.94
C GLN A 106 16.20 12.33 26.33
N PRO A 107 15.44 11.22 26.28
CA PRO A 107 14.00 11.23 26.52
C PRO A 107 13.64 11.85 27.86
N GLN A 108 12.64 12.75 27.85
CA GLN A 108 12.13 13.46 29.02
C GLN A 108 10.71 12.99 29.34
N ALA A 109 10.36 12.93 30.63
CA ALA A 109 9.08 12.38 31.07
C ALA A 109 7.87 13.21 30.66
N ASP A 110 8.06 14.52 30.43
CA ASP A 110 7.03 15.49 30.07
C ASP A 110 6.99 15.85 28.57
N ARG A 111 7.79 15.14 27.78
CA ARG A 111 7.94 15.36 26.34
C ARG A 111 7.69 14.07 25.56
N SER A 112 7.47 14.24 24.27
CA SER A 112 7.44 13.16 23.28
C SER A 112 8.67 13.25 22.39
N ASP A 113 9.60 12.33 22.58
CA ASP A 113 10.78 12.17 21.71
C ASP A 113 10.42 11.29 20.53
N VAL A 114 10.59 11.81 19.32
CA VAL A 114 10.08 11.16 18.11
C VAL A 114 11.17 11.02 17.06
N ALA A 115 11.42 9.79 16.62
CA ALA A 115 12.15 9.53 15.40
C ALA A 115 11.18 9.57 14.19
N VAL A 116 11.37 10.53 13.30
CA VAL A 116 10.61 10.70 12.06
C VAL A 116 11.42 10.14 10.91
N VAL A 117 10.89 9.15 10.23
CA VAL A 117 11.50 8.51 9.05
C VAL A 117 10.68 8.83 7.82
N VAL A 118 11.30 9.39 6.79
CA VAL A 118 10.69 9.60 5.47
C VAL A 118 11.50 8.83 4.44
N ASP A 119 10.87 7.84 3.84
CA ASP A 119 11.45 6.95 2.84
C ASP A 119 10.70 7.05 1.52
N VAL A 120 11.31 7.66 0.54
CA VAL A 120 10.75 7.86 -0.81
C VAL A 120 10.63 6.58 -1.64
N GLY A 121 11.00 5.43 -1.08
CA GLY A 121 10.94 4.18 -1.81
C GLY A 121 12.10 3.94 -2.76
N THR A 122 11.86 3.07 -3.70
CA THR A 122 12.80 2.69 -4.75
C THR A 122 12.27 3.11 -6.12
N ALA A 123 13.08 3.00 -7.15
CA ALA A 123 12.69 3.43 -8.51
C ALA A 123 11.44 2.75 -9.06
N VAL A 124 11.10 1.55 -8.57
CA VAL A 124 9.87 0.84 -8.96
C VAL A 124 8.61 1.45 -8.33
N ASP A 125 8.77 2.19 -7.23
CA ASP A 125 7.67 2.87 -6.54
C ASP A 125 7.38 4.26 -7.12
N TRP A 126 8.34 4.85 -7.86
CA TRP A 126 8.25 6.27 -8.24
C TRP A 126 7.30 6.47 -9.44
N PRO A 127 6.68 7.67 -9.54
CA PRO A 127 5.95 8.03 -10.73
C PRO A 127 6.86 8.02 -11.96
N PRO A 128 6.35 7.66 -13.14
CA PRO A 128 7.11 7.76 -14.37
C PRO A 128 7.70 9.18 -14.54
N GLN A 129 8.98 9.27 -14.84
CA GLN A 129 9.72 10.52 -15.09
C GLN A 129 9.92 11.44 -13.85
N GLU A 130 9.45 11.05 -12.66
CA GLU A 130 9.77 11.73 -11.41
C GLU A 130 10.88 11.00 -10.64
N LYS A 131 11.76 11.78 -10.03
CA LYS A 131 12.81 11.26 -9.12
C LYS A 131 12.87 12.15 -7.88
N PRO A 132 12.96 11.55 -6.68
CA PRO A 132 13.20 12.33 -5.47
C PRO A 132 14.61 12.95 -5.48
N ALA A 133 14.77 14.04 -4.74
CA ALA A 133 16.08 14.70 -4.59
C ALA A 133 17.14 13.77 -3.95
N SER A 134 16.71 12.88 -3.04
CA SER A 134 17.54 11.82 -2.46
C SER A 134 16.74 10.52 -2.42
N PRO A 135 17.32 9.39 -2.89
CA PRO A 135 16.67 8.08 -2.81
C PRO A 135 16.85 7.40 -1.44
N ALA A 136 17.69 7.92 -0.58
CA ALA A 136 17.94 7.37 0.75
C ALA A 136 16.82 7.80 1.72
N PRO A 137 16.44 6.95 2.68
CA PRO A 137 15.59 7.37 3.79
C PRO A 137 16.22 8.52 4.58
N VAL A 138 15.38 9.47 4.99
CA VAL A 138 15.78 10.59 5.86
C VAL A 138 15.24 10.33 7.26
N VAL A 139 16.09 10.51 8.27
CA VAL A 139 15.72 10.38 9.69
C VAL A 139 15.93 11.72 10.36
N VAL A 140 14.91 12.21 11.08
CA VAL A 140 14.97 13.43 11.89
C VAL A 140 14.42 13.12 13.27
N CYS A 141 15.19 13.46 14.31
CA CYS A 141 14.76 13.34 15.70
C CYS A 141 14.18 14.67 16.14
N VAL A 142 12.96 14.65 16.67
CA VAL A 142 12.26 15.83 17.16
C VAL A 142 11.73 15.61 18.56
N ASP A 143 11.56 16.70 19.29
CA ASP A 143 11.01 16.73 20.63
C ASP A 143 9.75 17.60 20.63
N LEU A 144 8.65 17.08 21.17
CA LEU A 144 7.31 17.66 21.13
C LEU A 144 6.65 17.63 22.51
N PRO A 145 5.64 18.47 22.76
CA PRO A 145 4.78 18.31 23.94
C PRO A 145 4.14 16.92 23.97
N LEU A 146 3.95 16.35 25.18
CA LEU A 146 3.18 15.11 25.33
C LEU A 146 1.82 15.22 24.65
N HIS A 147 1.39 14.11 24.05
CA HIS A 147 0.11 14.02 23.34
C HIS A 147 0.00 14.87 22.06
N ALA A 148 1.10 15.44 21.57
CA ALA A 148 1.14 15.98 20.21
C ALA A 148 0.68 14.92 19.19
N ARG A 149 0.31 15.34 18.00
CA ARG A 149 -0.11 14.42 16.94
C ARG A 149 1.09 14.00 16.08
N ALA A 150 1.01 12.83 15.47
CA ALA A 150 2.07 12.36 14.59
C ALA A 150 2.34 13.31 13.40
N ILE A 151 1.31 14.02 12.93
CA ILE A 151 1.47 15.04 11.89
C ILE A 151 2.31 16.23 12.37
N ASP A 152 2.24 16.56 13.66
CA ASP A 152 3.03 17.67 14.25
C ASP A 152 4.51 17.30 14.26
N ALA A 153 4.84 16.01 14.47
CA ALA A 153 6.22 15.52 14.39
C ALA A 153 6.79 15.67 12.98
N LEU A 154 6.01 15.36 11.95
CA LEU A 154 6.42 15.51 10.56
C LEU A 154 6.66 16.99 10.20
N ASN A 155 5.79 17.87 10.67
CA ASN A 155 5.95 19.34 10.50
C ASN A 155 7.15 19.87 11.28
N GLN A 156 7.33 19.46 12.54
CA GLN A 156 8.46 19.87 13.40
C GLN A 156 9.80 19.40 12.83
N ALA A 157 9.83 18.26 12.16
CA ALA A 157 11.00 17.74 11.44
C ALA A 157 11.36 18.57 10.20
N GLY A 158 10.56 19.58 9.85
CA GLY A 158 10.83 20.51 8.75
C GLY A 158 10.38 20.01 7.37
N PHE A 159 9.57 18.95 7.33
CA PHE A 159 9.05 18.45 6.06
C PHE A 159 7.91 19.33 5.54
N VAL A 160 7.98 19.69 4.26
CA VAL A 160 6.92 20.42 3.55
C VAL A 160 5.90 19.42 3.02
N LEU A 161 4.64 19.58 3.44
CA LEU A 161 3.58 18.63 3.12
C LEU A 161 2.64 19.19 2.05
N ARG A 162 2.25 18.35 1.10
CA ARG A 162 1.13 18.56 0.21
C ARG A 162 0.05 17.53 0.55
N ALA A 163 -1.11 18.00 0.97
CA ALA A 163 -2.26 17.15 1.29
C ALA A 163 -3.46 17.50 0.40
N ASN A 164 -4.37 16.54 0.23
CA ASN A 164 -5.66 16.79 -0.42
C ASN A 164 -6.70 17.30 0.60
N SER A 165 -7.91 17.62 0.13
CA SER A 165 -9.01 18.10 0.97
C SER A 165 -9.47 17.14 2.07
N ASN A 166 -9.15 15.86 1.94
CA ASN A 166 -9.47 14.82 2.93
C ASN A 166 -8.32 14.59 3.95
N GLY A 167 -7.25 15.38 3.88
CA GLY A 167 -6.09 15.26 4.76
C GLY A 167 -5.12 14.13 4.40
N LEU A 168 -5.29 13.46 3.25
CA LEU A 168 -4.31 12.49 2.78
C LEU A 168 -3.04 13.22 2.34
N ILE A 169 -1.88 12.80 2.85
CA ILE A 169 -0.58 13.31 2.42
C ILE A 169 -0.30 12.80 1.01
N CYS A 170 -0.24 13.73 0.07
CA CYS A 170 0.02 13.47 -1.34
C CYS A 170 1.48 13.67 -1.74
N GLY A 171 2.20 14.50 -0.99
CA GLY A 171 3.62 14.77 -1.23
C GLY A 171 4.35 15.22 0.02
N ILE A 172 5.61 14.83 0.12
CA ILE A 172 6.54 15.25 1.18
C ILE A 172 7.77 15.85 0.49
N ASN A 173 8.15 17.07 0.85
CA ASN A 173 9.24 17.82 0.21
C ASN A 173 9.16 17.85 -1.33
N GLY A 174 7.93 18.01 -1.85
CA GLY A 174 7.68 18.11 -3.29
C GLY A 174 7.68 16.76 -4.04
N PHE A 175 7.86 15.63 -3.35
CA PHE A 175 7.80 14.30 -3.98
C PHE A 175 6.61 13.46 -3.48
N PRO A 176 5.82 12.83 -4.35
CA PRO A 176 5.74 13.15 -5.77
C PRO A 176 5.20 14.56 -6.00
N ALA A 177 5.47 15.15 -7.17
CA ALA A 177 5.12 16.55 -7.45
C ALA A 177 3.60 16.75 -7.59
N SER A 178 2.91 15.84 -8.25
CA SER A 178 1.49 16.01 -8.62
C SER A 178 0.57 14.89 -8.18
N GLU A 179 1.03 13.64 -8.12
CA GLU A 179 0.18 12.49 -7.80
C GLU A 179 -0.38 12.54 -6.38
N CYS A 180 -1.57 11.93 -6.20
CA CYS A 180 -2.20 11.75 -4.89
C CYS A 180 -2.98 10.44 -4.87
N ALA A 181 -2.34 9.35 -4.52
CA ALA A 181 -2.89 8.00 -4.46
C ALA A 181 -3.57 7.54 -5.76
N PRO A 182 -2.93 7.66 -6.94
CA PRO A 182 -3.52 7.15 -8.16
C PRO A 182 -3.63 5.63 -8.15
N LEU A 183 -4.62 5.11 -8.87
CA LEU A 183 -4.60 3.71 -9.29
C LEU A 183 -3.48 3.53 -10.32
N VAL A 184 -2.68 2.50 -10.12
CA VAL A 184 -1.59 2.14 -11.02
C VAL A 184 -1.69 0.65 -11.36
N PRO A 185 -1.21 0.21 -12.54
CA PRO A 185 -1.08 -1.21 -12.84
C PRO A 185 -0.19 -1.88 -11.79
N ASP A 186 -0.44 -3.16 -11.54
CA ASP A 186 0.47 -4.00 -10.75
C ASP A 186 1.84 -4.04 -11.44
N PRO A 187 2.94 -3.87 -10.68
CA PRO A 187 4.30 -3.98 -11.22
C PRO A 187 4.64 -5.39 -11.66
#